data_5fd74bc3d05fa923f5c9e23c797b7276
#
_entry.id   5fd74bc3d05fa923f5c9e23c797b7276
#
_cell.length_a   1.000
_cell.length_b   1.000
_cell.length_c   1.000
_cell.angle_alpha   90.00
_cell.angle_beta   90.00
_cell.angle_gamma   90.00
#
_symmetry.space_group_name_H-M   'P 1'
#
loop_
_entity.id
_entity.type
_entity.pdbx_description
1 polymer ?
#
loop_
_entity_poly.entity_id
_entity_poly.type
_entity_poly.pdbx_seq_one_letter_code
_entity_poly.pdbx_strand_id
1 'polypeptide(L)'
;DLILDIEMPGINGIEAAQQIRQADKDCCIIFLTAFDEFSYAKKAITVRALDYLLKPYDEEELMLVVEEAMHIAGEHRQDEGDGDENENEIPAPPDTEEPEDGGHARLSKVTSLISQYIHENYMFDISMQDAARAMNYSEAYFCKLFKQCFDQNFTSYLTQYRIKEAKKMLSQPTVNVKEIGRAVGYGDSNYFAKVFKRITGQSPTEYRLSIFQKG
;
A
#
# COMPACT_ATOMS: atom_id res chain seq x y z
N ASP A 1 -10.82 -7.22 -10.47
CA ASP A 1 -10.31 -7.22 -9.09
C ASP A 1 -10.73 -8.50 -8.40
N LEU A 2 -9.82 -9.13 -7.70
CA LEU A 2 -10.03 -10.43 -7.08
C LEU A 2 -9.48 -10.44 -5.66
N ILE A 3 -10.29 -10.98 -4.75
CA ILE A 3 -9.88 -11.28 -3.37
C ILE A 3 -9.82 -12.80 -3.26
N LEU A 4 -8.66 -13.34 -2.92
CA LEU A 4 -8.40 -14.76 -2.87
C LEU A 4 -7.94 -15.20 -1.49
N ASP A 5 -8.58 -16.21 -0.91
CA ASP A 5 -8.03 -16.93 0.23
C ASP A 5 -6.92 -17.85 -0.28
N ILE A 6 -5.77 -17.87 0.37
CA ILE A 6 -4.66 -18.73 -0.03
C ILE A 6 -4.99 -20.19 0.20
N GLU A 7 -5.60 -20.53 1.34
CA GLU A 7 -5.98 -21.91 1.65
C GLU A 7 -7.45 -22.20 1.31
N MET A 8 -7.64 -22.65 0.08
CA MET A 8 -8.93 -23.15 -0.39
C MET A 8 -8.85 -24.64 -0.71
N PRO A 9 -9.93 -25.41 -0.48
CA PRO A 9 -10.01 -26.81 -0.93
C PRO A 9 -9.92 -26.90 -2.46
N GLY A 10 -9.00 -27.73 -2.96
CA GLY A 10 -8.77 -27.90 -4.39
C GLY A 10 -7.57 -27.10 -4.89
N ILE A 11 -7.77 -26.16 -5.79
CA ILE A 11 -6.71 -25.25 -6.26
C ILE A 11 -6.50 -24.19 -5.18
N ASN A 12 -5.25 -24.02 -4.72
CA ASN A 12 -4.96 -22.97 -3.74
C ASN A 12 -5.01 -21.57 -4.40
N GLY A 13 -5.24 -20.53 -3.57
CA GLY A 13 -5.41 -19.16 -4.06
C GLY A 13 -4.24 -18.64 -4.90
N ILE A 14 -3.02 -19.10 -4.63
CA ILE A 14 -1.82 -18.69 -5.37
C ILE A 14 -1.78 -19.34 -6.76
N GLU A 15 -2.12 -20.60 -6.87
CA GLU A 15 -2.23 -21.28 -8.17
C GLU A 15 -3.35 -20.67 -9.02
N ALA A 16 -4.48 -20.35 -8.40
CA ALA A 16 -5.56 -19.61 -9.06
C ALA A 16 -5.08 -18.24 -9.57
N ALA A 17 -4.38 -17.49 -8.73
CA ALA A 17 -3.82 -16.19 -9.08
C ALA A 17 -2.80 -16.26 -10.23
N GLN A 18 -1.96 -17.30 -10.28
CA GLN A 18 -1.02 -17.52 -11.38
C GLN A 18 -1.73 -17.74 -12.72
N GLN A 19 -2.80 -18.55 -12.72
CA GLN A 19 -3.60 -18.77 -13.92
C GLN A 19 -4.32 -17.49 -14.38
N ILE A 20 -4.86 -16.72 -13.44
CA ILE A 20 -5.51 -15.44 -13.72
C ILE A 20 -4.49 -14.45 -14.30
N ARG A 21 -3.31 -14.32 -13.70
CA ARG A 21 -2.27 -13.41 -14.19
C ARG A 21 -1.76 -13.74 -15.59
N GLN A 22 -1.81 -15.01 -16.01
CA GLN A 22 -1.52 -15.41 -17.39
C GLN A 22 -2.60 -14.96 -18.37
N ALA A 23 -3.86 -14.90 -17.94
CA ALA A 23 -5.00 -14.49 -18.76
C ALA A 23 -5.23 -12.97 -18.72
N ASP A 24 -4.97 -12.34 -17.59
CA ASP A 24 -5.18 -10.90 -17.34
C ASP A 24 -4.00 -10.35 -16.52
N LYS A 25 -3.16 -9.54 -17.19
CA LYS A 25 -1.97 -8.94 -16.58
C LYS A 25 -2.30 -7.77 -15.64
N ASP A 26 -3.46 -7.14 -15.81
CA ASP A 26 -3.85 -5.91 -15.12
C ASP A 26 -4.84 -6.13 -13.99
N CYS A 27 -5.29 -7.38 -13.79
CA CYS A 27 -6.19 -7.73 -12.70
C CYS A 27 -5.55 -7.43 -11.33
N CYS A 28 -6.18 -6.62 -10.51
CA CYS A 28 -5.77 -6.42 -9.12
C CYS A 28 -6.11 -7.65 -8.29
N ILE A 29 -5.10 -8.23 -7.65
CA ILE A 29 -5.23 -9.43 -6.82
C ILE A 29 -4.87 -9.08 -5.38
N ILE A 30 -5.76 -9.39 -4.44
CA ILE A 30 -5.56 -9.23 -3.01
C ILE A 30 -5.66 -10.62 -2.37
N PHE A 31 -4.69 -10.98 -1.55
CA PHE A 31 -4.74 -12.24 -0.79
C PHE A 31 -5.23 -12.03 0.63
N LEU A 32 -6.11 -12.94 1.08
CA LEU A 32 -6.48 -13.09 2.47
C LEU A 32 -5.94 -14.43 2.97
N THR A 33 -5.28 -14.45 4.13
CA THR A 33 -4.72 -15.69 4.68
C THR A 33 -4.69 -15.70 6.21
N ALA A 34 -4.81 -16.89 6.79
CA ALA A 34 -4.61 -17.09 8.23
C ALA A 34 -3.14 -17.35 8.59
N PHE A 35 -2.26 -17.49 7.61
CA PHE A 35 -0.88 -17.93 7.80
C PHE A 35 0.11 -16.81 7.53
N ASP A 36 0.93 -16.51 8.52
CA ASP A 36 2.07 -15.60 8.42
C ASP A 36 3.32 -16.35 7.95
N GLU A 37 3.18 -17.13 6.86
CA GLU A 37 4.31 -17.87 6.30
C GLU A 37 4.99 -17.08 5.19
N PHE A 38 6.28 -16.87 5.33
CA PHE A 38 7.14 -16.24 4.32
C PHE A 38 7.00 -16.85 2.92
N SER A 39 6.74 -18.17 2.85
CA SER A 39 6.53 -18.88 1.59
C SER A 39 5.33 -18.36 0.79
N TYR A 40 4.25 -17.96 1.45
CA TYR A 40 3.05 -17.44 0.80
C TYR A 40 3.22 -15.99 0.35
N ALA A 41 3.86 -15.15 1.18
CA ALA A 41 4.19 -13.79 0.79
C ALA A 41 5.08 -13.75 -0.47
N LYS A 42 6.12 -14.61 -0.54
CA LYS A 42 6.97 -14.74 -1.73
C LYS A 42 6.19 -15.16 -2.98
N LYS A 43 5.23 -16.06 -2.85
CA LYS A 43 4.39 -16.49 -3.98
C LYS A 43 3.40 -15.42 -4.41
N ALA A 44 2.82 -14.65 -3.48
CA ALA A 44 1.94 -13.52 -3.78
C ALA A 44 2.66 -12.47 -4.64
N ILE A 45 3.94 -12.24 -4.40
CA ILE A 45 4.79 -11.36 -5.21
C ILE A 45 4.96 -11.87 -6.63
N THR A 46 5.20 -13.17 -6.79
CA THR A 46 5.38 -13.78 -8.12
C THR A 46 4.17 -13.54 -9.04
N VAL A 47 2.97 -13.40 -8.46
CA VAL A 47 1.74 -13.11 -9.21
C VAL A 47 1.42 -11.60 -9.24
N ARG A 48 2.30 -10.73 -8.74
CA ARG A 48 2.11 -9.29 -8.65
C ARG A 48 0.78 -8.95 -7.96
N ALA A 49 0.55 -9.55 -6.77
CA ALA A 49 -0.61 -9.19 -5.96
C ALA A 49 -0.49 -7.75 -5.46
N LEU A 50 -1.60 -7.03 -5.44
CA LEU A 50 -1.67 -5.66 -4.92
C LEU A 50 -1.37 -5.63 -3.42
N ASP A 51 -1.95 -6.56 -2.68
CA ASP A 51 -1.72 -6.65 -1.25
C ASP A 51 -1.98 -8.06 -0.69
N TYR A 52 -1.59 -8.24 0.58
CA TYR A 52 -1.65 -9.49 1.31
C TYR A 52 -2.08 -9.20 2.76
N LEU A 53 -3.31 -9.59 3.11
CA LEU A 53 -3.92 -9.34 4.41
C LEU A 53 -3.94 -10.61 5.28
N LEU A 54 -3.50 -10.48 6.52
CA LEU A 54 -3.54 -11.57 7.50
C LEU A 54 -4.87 -11.57 8.25
N LYS A 55 -5.48 -12.75 8.38
CA LYS A 55 -6.62 -12.97 9.27
C LYS A 55 -6.15 -13.10 10.74
N PRO A 56 -6.83 -12.48 11.71
CA PRO A 56 -7.96 -11.55 11.56
C PRO A 56 -7.51 -10.19 11.03
N TYR A 57 -8.16 -9.69 9.99
CA TYR A 57 -7.93 -8.36 9.43
C TYR A 57 -8.99 -7.39 9.94
N ASP A 58 -8.65 -6.10 10.00
CA ASP A 58 -9.59 -5.03 10.26
C ASP A 58 -10.44 -4.76 9.00
N GLU A 59 -11.75 -4.54 9.19
CA GLU A 59 -12.65 -4.21 8.09
C GLU A 59 -12.23 -2.91 7.38
N GLU A 60 -11.72 -1.93 8.13
CA GLU A 60 -11.21 -0.69 7.56
C GLU A 60 -9.95 -0.92 6.72
N GLU A 61 -9.06 -1.81 7.16
CA GLU A 61 -7.85 -2.20 6.41
C GLU A 61 -8.22 -2.88 5.07
N LEU A 62 -9.15 -3.83 5.10
CA LEU A 62 -9.64 -4.50 3.90
C LEU A 62 -10.29 -3.50 2.93
N MET A 63 -11.14 -2.62 3.43
CA MET A 63 -11.84 -1.63 2.61
C MET A 63 -10.87 -0.65 1.93
N LEU A 64 -9.80 -0.24 2.61
CA LEU A 64 -8.75 0.61 2.04
C LEU A 64 -8.08 -0.04 0.84
N VAL A 65 -7.68 -1.31 0.99
CA VAL A 65 -7.00 -2.05 -0.08
C VAL A 65 -7.94 -2.33 -1.26
N VAL A 66 -9.20 -2.66 -0.99
CA VAL A 66 -10.21 -2.89 -2.04
C VAL A 66 -10.51 -1.62 -2.83
N GLU A 67 -10.62 -0.46 -2.17
CA GLU A 67 -10.84 0.80 -2.88
C GLU A 67 -9.63 1.22 -3.72
N GLU A 68 -8.41 0.96 -3.24
CA GLU A 68 -7.19 1.17 -4.03
C GLU A 68 -7.17 0.28 -5.27
N ALA A 69 -7.53 -1.01 -5.13
CA ALA A 69 -7.68 -1.92 -6.26
C ALA A 69 -8.68 -1.39 -7.29
N MET A 70 -9.84 -0.92 -6.83
CA MET A 70 -10.87 -0.36 -7.71
C MET A 70 -10.42 0.92 -8.42
N HIS A 71 -9.61 1.74 -7.75
CA HIS A 71 -9.05 2.96 -8.33
C HIS A 71 -8.06 2.63 -9.44
N ILE A 72 -7.09 1.74 -9.18
CA ILE A 72 -6.10 1.28 -10.15
C ILE A 72 -6.78 0.66 -11.38
N ALA A 73 -7.77 -0.22 -11.17
CA ALA A 73 -8.53 -0.82 -12.26
C ALA A 73 -9.34 0.20 -13.09
N GLY A 74 -9.72 1.32 -12.47
CA GLY A 74 -10.39 2.44 -13.16
C GLY A 74 -9.44 3.25 -14.04
N GLU A 75 -8.20 3.46 -13.60
CA GLU A 75 -7.18 4.20 -14.35
C GLU A 75 -6.66 3.40 -15.55
N HIS A 76 -6.44 2.09 -15.42
CA HIS A 76 -5.99 1.23 -16.54
C HIS A 76 -6.98 1.13 -17.70
N ARG A 77 -8.25 1.46 -17.49
CA ARG A 77 -9.24 1.53 -18.59
C ARG A 77 -9.15 2.80 -19.42
N GLN A 78 -8.35 3.78 -19.00
CA GLN A 78 -8.19 5.06 -19.72
C GLN A 78 -6.86 5.18 -20.47
N ASP A 79 -5.89 4.31 -20.19
CA ASP A 79 -4.54 4.36 -20.79
C ASP A 79 -4.22 3.04 -21.52
N GLU A 80 -4.82 2.82 -22.70
CA GLU A 80 -4.30 1.88 -23.69
C GLU A 80 -3.22 2.59 -24.53
N GLY A 81 -1.98 2.59 -24.06
CA GLY A 81 -0.86 3.12 -24.83
C GLY A 81 0.50 3.01 -24.16
N ASP A 82 1.28 2.11 -24.71
CA ASP A 82 2.73 1.94 -24.63
C ASP A 82 3.34 1.24 -23.39
N GLY A 83 3.84 0.02 -23.69
CA GLY A 83 4.63 -0.79 -22.81
C GLY A 83 6.11 -0.41 -22.78
N ASP A 84 6.78 -0.80 -21.71
CA ASP A 84 8.18 -1.22 -21.78
C ASP A 84 8.49 -2.28 -20.74
N GLU A 85 8.93 -3.44 -21.22
CA GLU A 85 9.37 -4.58 -20.44
C GLU A 85 10.84 -4.37 -20.05
N ASN A 86 11.14 -4.32 -18.76
CA ASN A 86 12.52 -4.45 -18.31
C ASN A 86 12.62 -5.46 -17.17
N GLU A 87 12.94 -6.71 -17.55
CA GLU A 87 13.34 -7.76 -16.65
C GLU A 87 14.76 -7.47 -16.15
N ASN A 88 14.89 -7.12 -14.87
CA ASN A 88 16.19 -7.18 -14.18
C ASN A 88 16.05 -8.06 -12.94
N GLU A 89 16.65 -9.25 -13.03
CA GLU A 89 16.93 -10.11 -11.88
C GLU A 89 17.86 -9.39 -10.90
N ILE A 90 17.39 -9.17 -9.66
CA ILE A 90 18.21 -8.65 -8.57
C ILE A 90 18.56 -9.81 -7.64
N PRO A 91 19.85 -10.00 -7.28
CA PRO A 91 20.29 -11.08 -6.41
C PRO A 91 19.71 -10.96 -5.00
N ALA A 92 19.37 -12.09 -4.40
CA ALA A 92 18.96 -12.16 -3.01
C ALA A 92 20.08 -11.68 -2.07
N PRO A 93 19.78 -10.91 -1.01
CA PRO A 93 20.79 -10.52 -0.04
C PRO A 93 21.28 -11.72 0.76
N PRO A 94 22.55 -11.70 1.24
CA PRO A 94 23.16 -12.82 1.94
C PRO A 94 22.46 -13.11 3.27
N ASP A 95 22.28 -14.41 3.55
CA ASP A 95 21.85 -14.93 4.84
C ASP A 95 22.79 -14.43 5.93
N THR A 96 22.33 -13.52 6.75
CA THR A 96 23.03 -13.10 7.96
C THR A 96 22.30 -13.68 9.16
N GLU A 97 22.95 -14.63 9.81
CA GLU A 97 22.58 -15.20 11.12
C GLU A 97 22.32 -14.08 12.15
N GLU A 98 21.21 -14.18 12.87
CA GLU A 98 20.78 -13.20 13.86
C GLU A 98 21.63 -13.29 15.15
N PRO A 99 22.18 -12.18 15.65
CA PRO A 99 22.58 -12.08 17.05
C PRO A 99 21.39 -11.57 17.89
N GLU A 100 21.05 -12.30 18.92
CA GLU A 100 19.84 -12.12 19.78
C GLU A 100 19.75 -10.81 20.58
N ASP A 101 20.71 -9.91 20.54
CA ASP A 101 20.73 -8.68 21.36
C ASP A 101 20.66 -7.36 20.55
N GLY A 102 20.61 -7.40 19.23
CA GLY A 102 20.53 -6.23 18.34
C GLY A 102 19.14 -5.93 17.75
N GLY A 103 18.15 -6.78 17.99
CA GLY A 103 16.87 -6.77 17.28
C GLY A 103 16.08 -5.46 17.42
N HIS A 104 15.95 -4.93 18.61
CA HIS A 104 15.19 -3.69 18.86
C HIS A 104 15.88 -2.44 18.28
N ALA A 105 17.18 -2.33 18.38
CA ALA A 105 17.92 -1.19 17.81
C ALA A 105 17.92 -1.23 16.27
N ARG A 106 18.03 -2.41 15.68
CA ARG A 106 17.94 -2.62 14.23
C ARG A 106 16.54 -2.30 13.70
N LEU A 107 15.49 -2.81 14.35
CA LEU A 107 14.11 -2.57 13.98
C LEU A 107 13.76 -1.07 14.05
N SER A 108 14.18 -0.38 15.12
CA SER A 108 14.01 1.07 15.27
C SER A 108 14.68 1.86 14.14
N LYS A 109 15.91 1.48 13.75
CA LYS A 109 16.62 2.11 12.65
C LYS A 109 15.92 1.90 11.31
N VAL A 110 15.46 0.68 11.05
CA VAL A 110 14.72 0.35 9.83
C VAL A 110 13.38 1.08 9.78
N THR A 111 12.63 1.12 10.89
CA THR A 111 11.40 1.90 11.00
C THR A 111 11.63 3.39 10.66
N SER A 112 12.72 3.97 11.14
CA SER A 112 13.08 5.35 10.83
C SER A 112 13.39 5.56 9.35
N LEU A 113 14.11 4.63 8.71
CA LEU A 113 14.42 4.69 7.27
C LEU A 113 13.16 4.57 6.41
N ILE A 114 12.27 3.63 6.74
CA ILE A 114 10.98 3.47 6.04
C ILE A 114 10.13 4.73 6.19
N SER A 115 10.03 5.27 7.41
CA SER A 115 9.28 6.50 7.68
C SER A 115 9.83 7.69 6.90
N GLN A 116 11.16 7.79 6.79
CA GLN A 116 11.82 8.84 6.00
C GLN A 116 11.51 8.69 4.52
N TYR A 117 11.60 7.47 3.96
CA TYR A 117 11.27 7.21 2.57
C TYR A 117 9.83 7.62 2.25
N ILE A 118 8.88 7.22 3.08
CA ILE A 118 7.46 7.58 2.89
C ILE A 118 7.29 9.10 3.02
N HIS A 119 7.95 9.75 3.98
CA HIS A 119 7.90 11.21 4.13
C HIS A 119 8.40 11.96 2.89
N GLU A 120 9.43 11.46 2.25
CA GLU A 120 10.02 12.08 1.06
C GLU A 120 9.22 11.80 -0.22
N ASN A 121 8.47 10.69 -0.26
CA ASN A 121 7.88 10.17 -1.49
C ASN A 121 6.34 10.06 -1.49
N TYR A 122 5.64 10.32 -0.37
CA TYR A 122 4.18 10.10 -0.25
C TYR A 122 3.33 10.84 -1.29
N MET A 123 3.85 11.90 -1.88
CA MET A 123 3.18 12.71 -2.90
C MET A 123 3.23 12.08 -4.30
N PHE A 124 4.08 11.08 -4.49
CA PHE A 124 4.21 10.34 -5.74
C PHE A 124 3.42 9.04 -5.67
N ASP A 125 3.16 8.43 -6.82
CA ASP A 125 2.58 7.10 -6.90
C ASP A 125 3.64 6.06 -6.55
N ILE A 126 3.71 5.72 -5.26
CA ILE A 126 4.66 4.75 -4.70
C ILE A 126 3.95 3.48 -4.27
N SER A 127 4.51 2.36 -4.68
CA SER A 127 4.09 1.03 -4.26
C SER A 127 4.99 0.47 -3.15
N MET A 128 4.57 -0.62 -2.53
CA MET A 128 5.41 -1.42 -1.64
C MET A 128 6.67 -1.92 -2.35
N GLN A 129 6.56 -2.24 -3.64
CA GLN A 129 7.68 -2.68 -4.48
C GLN A 129 8.74 -1.59 -4.62
N ASP A 130 8.31 -0.36 -4.85
CA ASP A 130 9.22 0.78 -4.97
C ASP A 130 9.96 1.03 -3.66
N ALA A 131 9.25 0.95 -2.53
CA ALA A 131 9.84 1.08 -1.21
C ALA A 131 10.84 -0.06 -0.91
N ALA A 132 10.50 -1.29 -1.25
CA ALA A 132 11.38 -2.44 -1.09
C ALA A 132 12.66 -2.29 -1.93
N ARG A 133 12.54 -1.89 -3.20
CA ARG A 133 13.69 -1.62 -4.09
C ARG A 133 14.57 -0.50 -3.56
N ALA A 134 13.99 0.61 -3.14
CA ALA A 134 14.73 1.74 -2.61
C ALA A 134 15.59 1.37 -1.37
N MET A 135 15.15 0.38 -0.61
CA MET A 135 15.85 -0.12 0.58
C MET A 135 16.67 -1.37 0.33
N ASN A 136 16.75 -1.82 -0.91
CA ASN A 136 17.50 -3.01 -1.33
C ASN A 136 17.02 -4.32 -0.63
N TYR A 137 15.70 -4.40 -0.37
CA TYR A 137 15.05 -5.59 0.17
C TYR A 137 14.25 -6.31 -0.91
N SER A 138 14.08 -7.64 -0.76
CA SER A 138 13.05 -8.35 -1.50
C SER A 138 11.67 -7.92 -1.01
N GLU A 139 10.69 -7.87 -1.91
CA GLU A 139 9.32 -7.43 -1.57
C GLU A 139 8.72 -8.26 -0.44
N ALA A 140 8.93 -9.60 -0.46
CA ALA A 140 8.44 -10.50 0.57
C ALA A 140 9.02 -10.18 1.96
N TYR A 141 10.31 -9.93 2.02
CA TYR A 141 10.96 -9.55 3.27
C TYR A 141 10.50 -8.17 3.73
N PHE A 142 10.39 -7.23 2.80
CA PHE A 142 9.95 -5.86 3.12
C PHE A 142 8.50 -5.83 3.63
N CYS A 143 7.59 -6.61 3.04
CA CYS A 143 6.21 -6.72 3.50
C CYS A 143 6.13 -7.18 4.97
N LYS A 144 6.85 -8.26 5.32
CA LYS A 144 6.94 -8.75 6.70
C LYS A 144 7.56 -7.73 7.64
N LEU A 145 8.67 -7.12 7.21
CA LEU A 145 9.39 -6.10 7.97
C LEU A 145 8.53 -4.86 8.20
N PHE A 146 7.79 -4.43 7.18
CA PHE A 146 6.87 -3.29 7.29
C PHE A 146 5.78 -3.55 8.32
N LYS A 147 5.15 -4.73 8.28
CA LYS A 147 4.11 -5.10 9.24
C LYS A 147 4.68 -5.19 10.67
N GLN A 148 5.89 -5.70 10.85
CA GLN A 148 6.57 -5.68 12.17
C GLN A 148 6.86 -4.27 12.67
N CYS A 149 7.21 -3.33 11.77
CA CYS A 149 7.53 -1.95 12.12
C CYS A 149 6.30 -1.10 12.44
N PHE A 150 5.18 -1.30 11.73
CA PHE A 150 4.04 -0.38 11.72
C PHE A 150 2.71 -1.02 12.13
N ASP A 151 2.68 -2.33 12.36
CA ASP A 151 1.49 -3.12 12.72
C ASP A 151 0.30 -2.98 11.74
N GLN A 152 0.60 -2.63 10.50
CA GLN A 152 -0.36 -2.49 9.40
C GLN A 152 0.33 -2.67 8.05
N ASN A 153 -0.45 -2.81 6.96
CA ASN A 153 0.10 -2.90 5.63
C ASN A 153 0.57 -1.54 5.08
N PHE A 154 1.36 -1.58 3.99
CA PHE A 154 1.94 -0.39 3.37
C PHE A 154 0.87 0.57 2.84
N THR A 155 -0.15 0.05 2.16
CA THR A 155 -1.22 0.85 1.54
C THR A 155 -2.03 1.60 2.61
N SER A 156 -2.43 0.92 3.69
CA SER A 156 -3.13 1.55 4.82
C SER A 156 -2.29 2.63 5.47
N TYR A 157 -1.01 2.35 5.73
CA TYR A 157 -0.10 3.34 6.32
C TYR A 157 0.08 4.56 5.43
N LEU A 158 0.36 4.36 4.14
CA LEU A 158 0.55 5.43 3.17
C LEU A 158 -0.72 6.30 3.06
N THR A 159 -1.88 5.66 3.00
CA THR A 159 -3.16 6.36 2.94
C THR A 159 -3.39 7.23 4.18
N GLN A 160 -3.21 6.66 5.37
CA GLN A 160 -3.33 7.42 6.63
C GLN A 160 -2.32 8.56 6.69
N TYR A 161 -1.10 8.33 6.22
CA TYR A 161 -0.05 9.35 6.15
C TYR A 161 -0.46 10.50 5.22
N ARG A 162 -0.92 10.21 4.01
CA ARG A 162 -1.43 11.21 3.05
C ARG A 162 -2.58 12.03 3.63
N ILE A 163 -3.53 11.39 4.32
CA ILE A 163 -4.64 12.10 4.97
C ILE A 163 -4.16 12.98 6.11
N LYS A 164 -3.17 12.55 6.88
CA LYS A 164 -2.54 13.36 7.93
C LYS A 164 -1.90 14.63 7.34
N GLU A 165 -1.18 14.52 6.24
CA GLU A 165 -0.58 15.67 5.56
C GLU A 165 -1.67 16.58 4.92
N ALA A 166 -2.71 15.99 4.33
CA ALA A 166 -3.86 16.74 3.83
C ALA A 166 -4.54 17.59 4.93
N LYS A 167 -4.70 17.04 6.14
CA LYS A 167 -5.23 17.80 7.30
C LYS A 167 -4.38 19.02 7.62
N LYS A 168 -3.05 18.90 7.58
CA LYS A 168 -2.14 20.03 7.78
C LYS A 168 -2.31 21.11 6.71
N MET A 169 -2.44 20.70 5.44
CA MET A 169 -2.67 21.65 4.33
C MET A 169 -4.04 22.31 4.42
N LEU A 170 -5.07 21.58 4.87
CA LEU A 170 -6.43 22.10 5.04
C LEU A 170 -6.52 23.17 6.13
N SER A 171 -5.61 23.20 7.11
CA SER A 171 -5.55 24.27 8.12
C SER A 171 -4.98 25.58 7.58
N GLN A 172 -4.44 25.59 6.36
CA GLN A 172 -3.97 26.81 5.70
C GLN A 172 -5.11 27.42 4.85
N PRO A 173 -5.51 28.69 5.11
CA PRO A 173 -6.67 29.30 4.45
C PRO A 173 -6.47 29.56 2.95
N THR A 174 -5.22 29.69 2.51
CA THR A 174 -4.87 30.07 1.13
C THR A 174 -4.82 28.91 0.14
N VAL A 175 -4.76 27.65 0.59
CA VAL A 175 -4.60 26.48 -0.27
C VAL A 175 -5.95 26.00 -0.81
N ASN A 176 -6.03 25.75 -2.12
CA ASN A 176 -7.23 25.25 -2.76
C ASN A 176 -7.48 23.78 -2.37
N VAL A 177 -8.69 23.44 -1.89
CA VAL A 177 -9.05 22.07 -1.48
C VAL A 177 -8.86 21.05 -2.60
N LYS A 178 -9.14 21.43 -3.86
CA LYS A 178 -8.95 20.53 -5.01
C LYS A 178 -7.47 20.22 -5.29
N GLU A 179 -6.58 21.16 -4.99
CA GLU A 179 -5.14 20.98 -5.19
C GLU A 179 -4.51 20.12 -4.11
N ILE A 180 -5.10 20.09 -2.91
CA ILE A 180 -4.58 19.30 -1.79
C ILE A 180 -4.55 17.80 -2.14
N GLY A 181 -5.59 17.27 -2.79
CA GLY A 181 -5.61 15.87 -3.21
C GLY A 181 -4.36 15.52 -4.03
N ARG A 182 -4.05 16.32 -5.05
CA ARG A 182 -2.86 16.13 -5.90
C ARG A 182 -1.55 16.31 -5.11
N ALA A 183 -1.50 17.30 -4.24
CA ALA A 183 -0.31 17.57 -3.43
C ALA A 183 0.02 16.45 -2.45
N VAL A 184 -0.95 15.62 -2.07
CA VAL A 184 -0.74 14.47 -1.20
C VAL A 184 -0.76 13.13 -1.96
N GLY A 185 -0.66 13.14 -3.28
CA GLY A 185 -0.46 11.94 -4.10
C GLY A 185 -1.74 11.27 -4.62
N TYR A 186 -2.89 11.99 -4.68
CA TYR A 186 -4.10 11.50 -5.33
C TYR A 186 -4.31 12.20 -6.68
N GLY A 187 -4.29 11.44 -7.77
CA GLY A 187 -4.56 11.96 -9.11
C GLY A 187 -6.00 12.46 -9.27
N ASP A 188 -6.97 11.73 -8.72
CA ASP A 188 -8.40 12.06 -8.74
C ASP A 188 -8.85 12.73 -7.44
N SER A 189 -9.40 13.95 -7.58
CA SER A 189 -9.91 14.73 -6.44
C SER A 189 -11.20 14.15 -5.83
N ASN A 190 -12.01 13.41 -6.61
CA ASN A 190 -13.23 12.77 -6.09
C ASN A 190 -12.87 11.55 -5.26
N TYR A 191 -11.92 10.76 -5.71
CA TYR A 191 -11.37 9.64 -4.94
C TYR A 191 -10.74 10.13 -3.64
N PHE A 192 -9.88 11.16 -3.69
CA PHE A 192 -9.36 11.80 -2.49
C PHE A 192 -10.45 12.20 -1.50
N ALA A 193 -11.51 12.84 -1.97
CA ALA A 193 -12.60 13.28 -1.09
C ALA A 193 -13.33 12.11 -0.42
N LYS A 194 -13.51 10.98 -1.13
CA LYS A 194 -14.10 9.75 -0.58
C LYS A 194 -13.20 9.15 0.51
N VAL A 195 -11.92 8.95 0.22
CA VAL A 195 -10.93 8.41 1.16
C VAL A 195 -10.81 9.30 2.39
N PHE A 196 -10.71 10.61 2.21
CA PHE A 196 -10.63 11.57 3.30
C PHE A 196 -11.88 11.50 4.20
N LYS A 197 -13.08 11.49 3.61
CA LYS A 197 -14.34 11.40 4.36
C LYS A 197 -14.44 10.08 5.13
N ARG A 198 -14.03 8.97 4.57
CA ARG A 198 -14.02 7.68 5.24
C ARG A 198 -13.12 7.69 6.48
N ILE A 199 -11.89 8.20 6.37
CA ILE A 199 -10.93 8.19 7.48
C ILE A 199 -11.25 9.24 8.55
N THR A 200 -11.84 10.37 8.16
CA THR A 200 -12.05 11.52 9.07
C THR A 200 -13.49 11.72 9.49
N GLY A 201 -14.44 11.03 8.85
CA GLY A 201 -15.88 11.24 9.02
C GLY A 201 -16.44 12.47 8.30
N GLN A 202 -15.60 13.32 7.73
CA GLN A 202 -15.98 14.60 7.09
C GLN A 202 -15.32 14.73 5.71
N SER A 203 -15.99 15.40 4.77
CA SER A 203 -15.33 15.77 3.52
C SER A 203 -14.21 16.81 3.77
N PRO A 204 -13.23 16.95 2.86
CA PRO A 204 -12.15 17.94 3.01
C PRO A 204 -12.66 19.37 3.23
N THR A 205 -13.75 19.74 2.58
CA THR A 205 -14.37 21.06 2.72
C THR A 205 -15.04 21.25 4.09
N GLU A 206 -15.81 20.25 4.53
CA GLU A 206 -16.45 20.26 5.86
C GLU A 206 -15.38 20.30 6.97
N TYR A 207 -14.32 19.50 6.82
CA TYR A 207 -13.21 19.50 7.76
C TYR A 207 -12.53 20.88 7.86
N ARG A 208 -12.25 21.55 6.74
CA ARG A 208 -11.74 22.91 6.71
C ARG A 208 -12.65 23.90 7.45
N LEU A 209 -13.95 23.87 7.13
CA LEU A 209 -14.92 24.74 7.78
C LEU A 209 -14.96 24.52 9.30
N SER A 210 -14.89 23.27 9.75
CA SER A 210 -14.90 22.94 11.18
C SER A 210 -13.68 23.48 11.94
N ILE A 211 -12.52 23.58 11.28
CA ILE A 211 -11.30 24.17 11.88
C ILE A 211 -11.47 25.67 12.09
N PHE A 212 -11.96 26.39 11.07
CA PHE A 212 -12.08 27.85 11.11
C PHE A 212 -13.30 28.36 11.88
N GLN A 213 -14.29 27.49 12.20
CA GLN A 213 -15.42 27.85 13.07
C GLN A 213 -15.11 27.68 14.56
N LYS A 214 -14.04 26.98 14.91
CA LYS A 214 -13.63 26.73 16.32
C LYS A 214 -12.57 27.70 16.84
N GLY A 215 -12.07 28.57 16.00
CA GLY A 215 -11.13 29.66 16.36
C GLY A 215 -11.78 31.03 16.27
#